data_bfa164108f63156672fe3cd6f860a9ef
#
_entry.id   bfa164108f63156672fe3cd6f860a9ef
#
_cell.length_a   1.000
_cell.length_b   1.000
_cell.length_c   1.000
_cell.angle_alpha   90.00
_cell.angle_beta   90.00
_cell.angle_gamma   90.00
#
_symmetry.space_group_name_H-M   'P 1'
#
loop_
_entity.id
_entity.type
_entity.pdbx_description
1 polymer ?
#
loop_
_entity_poly.entity_id
_entity_poly.type
_entity_poly.pdbx_seq_one_letter_code
_entity_poly.pdbx_strand_id
1 'polypeptide(L)'
;MKTKLPWILLGVGLLTTTPVFARVKLAALPERARTVLSLSHPEAALVEEERVLTLQKGVNQIDFSWRGVNIDSSSIQVRMLSHPTDVLLLNTSYPPNENALIWAVSSPQAQEERVRISYLLQGVRREIVYKAVAEPDEKALTWRNILRLRNDSGEELTDAEISIGYGANFKKSIANGEILEMLSERIDGAPINKVLTWDSAQLPWDPEYEHTTVGIPLYYVLKNDTASKLGAHTLLPGKARLFLKTKETSTDGEAKTESGAAFIGEDWVTLTPIDRELKLNIGQGRDVKVVQRKIKDERVNLRRNNSNQIVMWDNDESYKIEIENFKNTEAHVKLIEHAPGYWQMTANSHPDQYKKKDAFTFEYELTLPALSTGEKKTTLTFQLHRINVQNQEPSNY
;
A
#
# COMPACT_ATOMS: atom_id res chain seq x y z
N MET A 1 -6.29 109.40 2.42
CA MET A 1 -6.92 108.11 2.15
C MET A 1 -5.94 107.30 1.36
N LYS A 2 -5.35 106.26 1.91
CA LYS A 2 -4.29 105.45 1.36
C LYS A 2 -4.87 104.06 1.06
N THR A 3 -5.00 103.72 -0.20
CA THR A 3 -5.39 102.40 -0.68
C THR A 3 -4.15 101.53 -0.81
N LYS A 4 -4.15 100.38 -0.13
CA LYS A 4 -3.10 99.31 -0.19
C LYS A 4 -3.55 98.27 -1.21
N LEU A 5 -2.72 97.95 -2.19
CA LEU A 5 -2.84 96.89 -3.18
C LEU A 5 -2.26 95.60 -2.60
N PRO A 6 -2.88 94.41 -2.66
CA PRO A 6 -2.27 93.17 -2.25
C PRO A 6 -1.48 92.55 -3.43
N TRP A 7 -0.30 92.03 -3.06
CA TRP A 7 0.56 91.20 -3.93
C TRP A 7 -0.03 89.78 -4.05
N ILE A 8 -0.26 89.38 -5.33
CA ILE A 8 -0.59 87.98 -5.64
C ILE A 8 0.70 87.24 -5.94
N LEU A 9 1.05 86.28 -5.09
CA LEU A 9 2.13 85.30 -5.27
C LEU A 9 1.60 84.20 -6.18
N LEU A 10 2.14 84.12 -7.39
CA LEU A 10 1.88 83.05 -8.34
C LEU A 10 2.80 81.87 -7.99
N GLY A 11 2.22 80.84 -7.28
CA GLY A 11 2.92 79.60 -6.99
C GLY A 11 2.92 78.66 -8.23
N VAL A 12 4.08 78.49 -8.84
CA VAL A 12 4.30 77.50 -9.90
C VAL A 12 4.36 76.13 -9.20
N GLY A 13 3.27 75.38 -9.26
CA GLY A 13 3.23 73.96 -8.81
C GLY A 13 3.95 73.08 -9.83
N LEU A 14 5.13 72.56 -9.45
CA LEU A 14 5.80 71.45 -10.19
C LEU A 14 4.92 70.19 -10.08
N LEU A 15 4.18 69.87 -11.11
CA LEU A 15 3.53 68.54 -11.26
C LEU A 15 4.62 67.50 -11.55
N THR A 16 5.08 66.80 -10.55
CA THR A 16 5.88 65.57 -10.71
C THR A 16 4.95 64.46 -11.18
N THR A 17 4.89 64.20 -12.48
CA THR A 17 4.28 63.00 -13.03
C THR A 17 5.16 61.81 -12.67
N THR A 18 4.77 61.06 -11.64
CA THR A 18 5.32 59.70 -11.43
C THR A 18 4.91 58.83 -12.61
N PRO A 19 5.83 58.14 -13.27
CA PRO A 19 5.46 57.20 -14.30
C PRO A 19 4.61 56.09 -13.65
N VAL A 20 3.33 56.09 -13.88
CA VAL A 20 2.48 54.90 -13.65
C VAL A 20 2.93 53.90 -14.69
N PHE A 21 3.76 52.93 -14.25
CA PHE A 21 4.01 51.75 -15.05
C PHE A 21 2.66 51.06 -15.22
N ALA A 22 2.07 51.23 -16.42
CA ALA A 22 0.88 50.49 -16.80
C ALA A 22 1.25 49.01 -16.68
N ARG A 23 0.64 48.33 -15.72
CA ARG A 23 0.74 46.88 -15.57
C ARG A 23 0.34 46.29 -16.93
N VAL A 24 1.29 45.66 -17.61
CA VAL A 24 1.03 45.00 -18.89
C VAL A 24 -0.15 44.04 -18.66
N LYS A 25 -1.16 44.11 -19.53
CA LYS A 25 -2.40 43.35 -19.40
C LYS A 25 -2.03 41.86 -19.34
N LEU A 26 -2.05 41.28 -18.15
CA LEU A 26 -1.88 39.84 -17.94
C LEU A 26 -3.05 39.13 -18.60
N ALA A 27 -2.77 38.22 -19.51
CA ALA A 27 -3.79 37.36 -20.09
C ALA A 27 -4.12 36.27 -19.06
N ALA A 28 -5.36 36.21 -18.61
CA ALA A 28 -5.84 35.08 -17.82
C ALA A 28 -5.78 33.81 -18.67
N LEU A 29 -5.43 32.71 -18.04
CA LEU A 29 -5.39 31.42 -18.72
C LEU A 29 -6.79 31.03 -19.23
N PRO A 30 -6.89 30.56 -20.49
CA PRO A 30 -8.12 29.98 -21.02
C PRO A 30 -8.54 28.72 -20.25
N GLU A 31 -9.78 28.29 -20.48
CA GLU A 31 -10.26 27.02 -19.92
C GLU A 31 -9.40 25.82 -20.32
N ARG A 32 -9.40 24.77 -19.50
CA ARG A 32 -8.70 23.54 -19.78
C ARG A 32 -9.36 22.78 -20.92
N ALA A 33 -8.60 22.48 -21.95
CA ALA A 33 -9.05 21.62 -23.05
C ALA A 33 -8.95 20.12 -22.67
N ARG A 34 -8.00 19.79 -21.81
CA ARG A 34 -7.77 18.42 -21.31
C ARG A 34 -7.11 18.46 -19.94
N THR A 35 -7.47 17.51 -19.06
CA THR A 35 -6.84 17.31 -17.77
C THR A 35 -6.48 15.84 -17.61
N VAL A 36 -5.24 15.56 -17.30
CA VAL A 36 -4.74 14.21 -16.95
C VAL A 36 -4.26 14.25 -15.51
N LEU A 37 -4.69 13.26 -14.71
CA LEU A 37 -4.30 13.07 -13.33
C LEU A 37 -3.56 11.73 -13.21
N SER A 38 -2.25 11.78 -12.95
CA SER A 38 -1.47 10.58 -12.67
C SER A 38 -1.30 10.38 -11.17
N LEU A 39 -1.79 9.25 -10.69
CA LEU A 39 -1.74 8.80 -9.30
C LEU A 39 -0.80 7.60 -9.13
N SER A 40 0.26 7.52 -9.92
CA SER A 40 1.24 6.43 -9.82
C SER A 40 1.97 6.43 -8.48
N HIS A 41 2.18 7.61 -7.89
CA HIS A 41 2.69 7.77 -6.54
C HIS A 41 1.53 7.87 -5.53
N PRO A 42 1.58 7.23 -4.37
CA PRO A 42 0.46 7.21 -3.42
C PRO A 42 0.16 8.57 -2.77
N GLU A 43 1.17 9.43 -2.62
CA GLU A 43 1.06 10.70 -1.88
C GLU A 43 1.18 11.96 -2.75
N ALA A 44 1.47 11.82 -4.05
CA ALA A 44 1.61 12.93 -4.97
C ALA A 44 0.85 12.67 -6.26
N ALA A 45 0.03 13.62 -6.66
CA ALA A 45 -0.69 13.60 -7.93
C ALA A 45 0.01 14.51 -8.93
N LEU A 46 0.42 13.97 -10.08
CA LEU A 46 0.88 14.77 -11.19
C LEU A 46 -0.34 15.17 -12.02
N VAL A 47 -0.58 16.47 -12.13
CA VAL A 47 -1.58 17.05 -13.05
C VAL A 47 -0.88 17.50 -14.30
N GLU A 48 -1.44 17.14 -15.45
CA GLU A 48 -1.10 17.70 -16.75
C GLU A 48 -2.36 18.28 -17.36
N GLU A 49 -2.37 19.58 -17.62
CA GLU A 49 -3.48 20.26 -18.28
C GLU A 49 -3.05 20.85 -19.62
N GLU A 50 -3.92 20.75 -20.63
CA GLU A 50 -3.70 21.37 -21.92
C GLU A 50 -4.62 22.58 -22.07
N ARG A 51 -4.06 23.69 -22.55
CA ARG A 51 -4.78 24.93 -22.83
C ARG A 51 -4.34 25.51 -24.16
N VAL A 52 -5.20 26.32 -24.78
CA VAL A 52 -4.91 27.01 -26.03
C VAL A 52 -4.71 28.49 -25.72
N LEU A 53 -3.49 28.98 -25.85
CA LEU A 53 -3.13 30.38 -25.64
C LEU A 53 -3.26 31.15 -26.95
N THR A 54 -3.88 32.33 -26.91
CA THR A 54 -3.86 33.25 -28.01
C THR A 54 -2.70 34.23 -27.84
N LEU A 55 -1.64 34.04 -28.62
CA LEU A 55 -0.42 34.84 -28.56
C LEU A 55 -0.44 35.97 -29.59
N GLN A 56 0.14 37.10 -29.19
CA GLN A 56 0.47 38.21 -30.10
C GLN A 56 1.93 38.10 -30.54
N LYS A 57 2.28 38.74 -31.66
CA LYS A 57 3.69 38.86 -32.07
C LYS A 57 4.49 39.60 -31.01
N GLY A 58 5.64 39.04 -30.65
CA GLY A 58 6.53 39.55 -29.59
C GLY A 58 6.35 38.83 -28.27
N VAL A 59 6.60 39.55 -27.18
CA VAL A 59 6.57 38.99 -25.82
C VAL A 59 5.14 39.06 -25.23
N ASN A 60 4.64 37.90 -24.79
CA ASN A 60 3.35 37.76 -24.13
C ASN A 60 3.62 37.42 -22.64
N GLN A 61 2.84 38.03 -21.76
CA GLN A 61 2.87 37.70 -20.32
C GLN A 61 1.63 36.91 -19.97
N ILE A 62 1.82 35.71 -19.48
CA ILE A 62 0.76 34.74 -19.18
C ILE A 62 0.78 34.50 -17.67
N ASP A 63 -0.34 34.78 -17.02
CA ASP A 63 -0.53 34.62 -15.59
C ASP A 63 -1.07 33.21 -15.28
N PHE A 64 -0.39 32.45 -14.43
CA PHE A 64 -0.87 31.20 -13.86
C PHE A 64 -1.00 31.38 -12.35
N SER A 65 -2.23 31.41 -11.85
CA SER A 65 -2.54 31.56 -10.44
C SER A 65 -3.19 30.29 -9.89
N TRP A 66 -2.76 29.89 -8.67
CA TRP A 66 -3.30 28.72 -7.96
C TRP A 66 -3.80 29.08 -6.54
N ARG A 67 -4.40 30.24 -6.40
CA ARG A 67 -4.93 30.71 -5.12
C ARG A 67 -5.96 29.73 -4.55
N GLY A 68 -5.69 29.21 -3.33
CA GLY A 68 -6.55 28.24 -2.65
C GLY A 68 -6.35 26.79 -3.09
N VAL A 69 -5.38 26.51 -3.97
CA VAL A 69 -5.03 25.18 -4.44
C VAL A 69 -3.64 24.80 -3.93
N ASN A 70 -3.48 23.58 -3.48
CA ASN A 70 -2.23 23.08 -2.90
C ASN A 70 -1.26 22.56 -3.98
N ILE A 71 -0.70 23.47 -4.77
CA ILE A 71 0.31 23.14 -5.79
C ILE A 71 1.71 23.30 -5.21
N ASP A 72 2.59 22.34 -5.49
CA ASP A 72 4.03 22.52 -5.32
C ASP A 72 4.55 23.46 -6.42
N SER A 73 4.78 24.72 -6.06
CA SER A 73 5.21 25.75 -7.02
C SER A 73 6.53 25.45 -7.73
N SER A 74 7.41 24.67 -7.10
CA SER A 74 8.71 24.27 -7.69
C SER A 74 8.55 23.23 -8.81
N SER A 75 7.42 22.53 -8.84
CA SER A 75 7.11 21.49 -9.83
C SER A 75 6.45 22.01 -11.10
N ILE A 76 6.04 23.29 -11.12
CA ILE A 76 5.27 23.86 -12.23
C ILE A 76 6.15 23.98 -13.48
N GLN A 77 5.70 23.38 -14.57
CA GLN A 77 6.35 23.43 -15.88
C GLN A 77 5.33 23.77 -16.96
N VAL A 78 5.77 24.52 -17.98
CA VAL A 78 5.02 24.76 -19.19
C VAL A 78 5.79 24.27 -20.41
N ARG A 79 5.09 23.61 -21.33
CA ARG A 79 5.64 23.12 -22.61
C ARG A 79 4.77 23.57 -23.75
N MET A 80 5.37 24.14 -24.78
CA MET A 80 4.73 24.48 -26.05
C MET A 80 4.53 23.20 -26.86
N LEU A 81 3.33 22.98 -27.41
CA LEU A 81 2.99 21.74 -28.12
C LEU A 81 2.81 21.94 -29.62
N SER A 82 2.23 23.10 -30.04
CA SER A 82 1.95 23.36 -31.46
C SER A 82 3.19 23.83 -32.19
N HIS A 83 3.94 24.76 -31.60
CA HIS A 83 5.11 25.38 -32.23
C HIS A 83 6.30 25.40 -31.28
N PRO A 84 6.84 24.22 -30.88
CA PRO A 84 7.85 24.10 -29.80
C PRO A 84 9.23 24.69 -30.17
N THR A 85 9.49 24.92 -31.47
CA THR A 85 10.73 25.56 -31.97
C THR A 85 10.65 27.05 -32.09
N ASP A 86 9.45 27.61 -32.29
CA ASP A 86 9.24 29.00 -32.67
C ASP A 86 8.68 29.85 -31.53
N VAL A 87 7.87 29.20 -30.64
CA VAL A 87 7.32 29.83 -29.45
C VAL A 87 8.18 29.47 -28.25
N LEU A 88 8.83 30.45 -27.65
CA LEU A 88 9.86 30.24 -26.65
C LEU A 88 9.46 30.81 -25.29
N LEU A 89 9.63 30.01 -24.22
CA LEU A 89 9.57 30.51 -22.86
C LEU A 89 10.88 31.28 -22.58
N LEU A 90 10.77 32.58 -22.34
CA LEU A 90 11.93 33.43 -22.07
C LEU A 90 12.33 33.41 -20.58
N ASN A 91 11.34 33.57 -19.72
CA ASN A 91 11.54 33.49 -18.26
C ASN A 91 10.23 33.17 -17.53
N THR A 92 10.38 32.82 -16.25
CA THR A 92 9.29 32.65 -15.30
C THR A 92 9.55 33.57 -14.11
N SER A 93 8.57 34.34 -13.70
CA SER A 93 8.62 35.28 -12.58
C SER A 93 7.56 34.92 -11.55
N TYR A 94 7.91 34.97 -10.28
CA TYR A 94 7.00 34.72 -9.16
C TYR A 94 6.73 36.05 -8.43
N PRO A 95 5.52 36.64 -8.57
CA PRO A 95 5.17 37.85 -7.83
C PRO A 95 5.27 37.62 -6.31
N PRO A 96 5.80 38.58 -5.54
CA PRO A 96 5.94 38.43 -4.10
C PRO A 96 4.57 38.39 -3.42
N ASN A 97 4.41 37.46 -2.47
CA ASN A 97 3.19 37.25 -1.68
C ASN A 97 1.93 36.84 -2.49
N GLU A 98 2.12 36.31 -3.68
CA GLU A 98 1.05 35.78 -4.53
C GLU A 98 1.26 34.29 -4.78
N ASN A 99 0.18 33.50 -4.79
CA ASN A 99 0.19 32.12 -5.28
C ASN A 99 -0.02 32.15 -6.80
N ALA A 100 0.97 32.69 -7.50
CA ALA A 100 0.95 32.91 -8.94
C ALA A 100 2.36 32.93 -9.53
N LEU A 101 2.47 32.68 -10.81
CA LEU A 101 3.64 32.94 -11.61
C LEU A 101 3.26 33.59 -12.94
N ILE A 102 4.23 34.23 -13.55
CA ILE A 102 4.08 34.86 -14.86
C ILE A 102 5.12 34.26 -15.80
N TRP A 103 4.65 33.70 -16.92
CA TRP A 103 5.51 33.28 -18.01
C TRP A 103 5.64 34.40 -19.05
N ALA A 104 6.87 34.76 -19.38
CA ALA A 104 7.16 35.60 -20.55
C ALA A 104 7.42 34.67 -21.74
N VAL A 105 6.49 34.67 -22.70
CA VAL A 105 6.52 33.79 -23.87
C VAL A 105 6.68 34.64 -25.13
N SER A 106 7.71 34.34 -25.93
CA SER A 106 7.93 35.00 -27.22
C SER A 106 7.27 34.26 -28.37
N SER A 107 6.53 34.95 -29.22
CA SER A 107 5.95 34.42 -30.45
C SER A 107 6.37 35.23 -31.66
N PRO A 108 6.78 34.64 -32.80
CA PRO A 108 7.19 35.35 -34.01
C PRO A 108 6.04 36.05 -34.73
N GLN A 109 4.81 35.60 -34.46
CA GLN A 109 3.57 36.15 -35.08
C GLN A 109 2.38 36.00 -34.11
N ALA A 110 1.26 36.61 -34.47
CA ALA A 110 -0.01 36.36 -33.78
C ALA A 110 -0.53 34.95 -34.15
N GLN A 111 -0.72 34.08 -33.17
CA GLN A 111 -1.15 32.68 -33.39
C GLN A 111 -1.72 32.04 -32.11
N GLU A 112 -2.41 30.94 -32.33
CA GLU A 112 -2.79 30.05 -31.21
C GLU A 112 -1.67 29.05 -30.90
N GLU A 113 -1.38 28.88 -29.64
CA GLU A 113 -0.41 27.89 -29.14
C GLU A 113 -1.06 26.98 -28.15
N ARG A 114 -1.05 25.69 -28.43
CA ARG A 114 -1.41 24.68 -27.41
C ARG A 114 -0.25 24.48 -26.48
N VAL A 115 -0.51 24.62 -25.19
CA VAL A 115 0.48 24.41 -24.15
C VAL A 115 0.04 23.28 -23.23
N ARG A 116 1.02 22.57 -22.66
CA ARG A 116 0.82 21.68 -21.54
C ARG A 116 1.47 22.28 -20.31
N ILE A 117 0.68 22.41 -19.26
CA ILE A 117 1.12 22.83 -17.95
C ILE A 117 1.09 21.59 -17.05
N SER A 118 2.20 21.28 -16.40
CA SER A 118 2.30 20.16 -15.48
C SER A 118 2.76 20.63 -14.12
N TYR A 119 2.20 20.04 -13.07
CA TYR A 119 2.54 20.35 -11.68
C TYR A 119 2.16 19.20 -10.73
N LEU A 120 2.83 19.16 -9.58
CA LEU A 120 2.45 18.27 -8.49
C LEU A 120 1.35 18.94 -7.65
N LEU A 121 0.23 18.26 -7.56
CA LEU A 121 -0.93 18.65 -6.77
C LEU A 121 -0.93 17.85 -5.45
N GLN A 122 -0.88 18.58 -4.34
CA GLN A 122 -0.96 17.99 -3.00
C GLN A 122 -2.43 17.88 -2.57
N GLY A 123 -2.70 16.93 -1.66
CA GLY A 123 -4.06 16.73 -1.14
C GLY A 123 -4.94 15.79 -1.96
N VAL A 124 -4.48 15.33 -3.13
CA VAL A 124 -5.13 14.22 -3.83
C VAL A 124 -4.45 12.93 -3.41
N ARG A 125 -5.22 12.02 -2.81
CA ARG A 125 -4.73 10.75 -2.30
C ARG A 125 -5.49 9.59 -2.91
N ARG A 126 -4.78 8.51 -3.19
CA ARG A 126 -5.40 7.25 -3.57
C ARG A 126 -5.20 6.21 -2.47
N GLU A 127 -6.23 5.43 -2.24
CA GLU A 127 -6.18 4.24 -1.40
C GLU A 127 -6.69 3.05 -2.21
N ILE A 128 -6.06 1.90 -2.04
CA ILE A 128 -6.59 0.64 -2.55
C ILE A 128 -7.28 -0.06 -1.39
N VAL A 129 -8.54 -0.41 -1.60
CA VAL A 129 -9.35 -1.16 -0.64
C VAL A 129 -9.81 -2.45 -1.31
N TYR A 130 -9.62 -3.55 -0.62
CA TYR A 130 -10.03 -4.85 -1.08
C TYR A 130 -11.24 -5.34 -0.30
N LYS A 131 -12.19 -5.95 -1.01
CA LYS A 131 -13.29 -6.67 -0.39
C LYS A 131 -13.27 -8.12 -0.88
N ALA A 132 -13.00 -9.03 0.02
CA ALA A 132 -12.98 -10.47 -0.23
C ALA A 132 -14.21 -11.12 0.41
N VAL A 133 -14.97 -11.85 -0.38
CA VAL A 133 -16.18 -12.56 0.09
C VAL A 133 -15.98 -14.04 -0.19
N ALA A 134 -15.67 -14.82 0.84
CA ALA A 134 -15.47 -16.26 0.73
C ALA A 134 -16.81 -17.00 0.54
N GLU A 135 -16.78 -18.09 -0.21
CA GLU A 135 -17.90 -19.02 -0.33
C GLU A 135 -18.09 -19.78 0.99
N PRO A 136 -19.29 -20.38 1.25
CA PRO A 136 -19.57 -21.05 2.51
C PRO A 136 -18.66 -22.24 2.82
N ASP A 137 -18.05 -22.85 1.80
CA ASP A 137 -17.09 -23.95 1.93
C ASP A 137 -15.63 -23.47 2.11
N GLU A 138 -15.41 -22.16 2.04
CA GLU A 138 -14.10 -21.49 2.17
C GLU A 138 -13.01 -22.02 1.22
N LYS A 139 -13.39 -22.49 0.02
CA LYS A 139 -12.46 -22.96 -1.01
C LYS A 139 -12.18 -21.91 -2.08
N ALA A 140 -13.08 -20.95 -2.21
CA ALA A 140 -12.94 -19.84 -3.16
C ALA A 140 -13.56 -18.57 -2.59
N LEU A 141 -13.18 -17.43 -3.17
CA LEU A 141 -13.78 -16.14 -2.82
C LEU A 141 -14.01 -15.25 -4.05
N THR A 142 -14.90 -14.31 -3.90
CA THR A 142 -15.00 -13.16 -4.78
C THR A 142 -14.08 -12.05 -4.27
N TRP A 143 -13.13 -11.65 -5.10
CA TRP A 143 -12.20 -10.57 -4.83
C TRP A 143 -12.64 -9.30 -5.55
N ARG A 144 -12.67 -8.17 -4.85
CA ARG A 144 -12.96 -6.86 -5.43
C ARG A 144 -11.85 -5.90 -5.06
N ASN A 145 -11.29 -5.25 -6.06
CA ASN A 145 -10.36 -4.16 -5.91
C ASN A 145 -11.11 -2.84 -6.09
N ILE A 146 -11.12 -2.01 -5.07
CA ILE A 146 -11.82 -0.73 -5.02
C ILE A 146 -10.76 0.36 -4.92
N LEU A 147 -10.73 1.22 -5.92
CA LEU A 147 -9.95 2.44 -5.89
C LEU A 147 -10.75 3.53 -5.17
N ARG A 148 -10.18 4.08 -4.13
CA ARG A 148 -10.71 5.20 -3.36
C ARG A 148 -9.84 6.41 -3.60
N LEU A 149 -10.43 7.47 -4.14
CA LEU A 149 -9.78 8.75 -4.37
C LEU A 149 -10.36 9.79 -3.42
N ARG A 150 -9.49 10.52 -2.76
CA ARG A 150 -9.84 11.66 -1.94
C ARG A 150 -9.19 12.92 -2.48
N ASN A 151 -9.98 13.97 -2.69
CA ASN A 151 -9.50 15.24 -3.20
C ASN A 151 -9.65 16.33 -2.12
N ASP A 152 -8.57 16.66 -1.44
CA ASP A 152 -8.48 17.79 -0.49
C ASP A 152 -7.51 18.86 -1.03
N SER A 153 -7.33 18.96 -2.35
CA SER A 153 -6.34 19.85 -2.99
C SER A 153 -6.75 21.31 -3.06
N GLY A 154 -8.01 21.60 -2.84
CA GLY A 154 -8.58 22.93 -3.08
C GLY A 154 -9.07 23.12 -4.53
N GLU A 155 -8.88 22.13 -5.41
CA GLU A 155 -9.24 22.21 -6.82
C GLU A 155 -10.32 21.20 -7.19
N GLU A 156 -11.22 21.61 -8.08
CA GLU A 156 -12.16 20.71 -8.73
C GLU A 156 -11.52 20.17 -10.03
N LEU A 157 -11.44 18.85 -10.13
CA LEU A 157 -10.89 18.15 -11.28
C LEU A 157 -12.05 17.67 -12.16
N THR A 158 -12.42 18.49 -13.15
CA THR A 158 -13.53 18.19 -14.05
C THR A 158 -13.05 17.35 -15.22
N ASP A 159 -13.79 16.27 -15.55
CA ASP A 159 -13.54 15.40 -16.70
C ASP A 159 -12.08 14.91 -16.83
N ALA A 160 -11.41 14.71 -15.68
CA ALA A 160 -10.02 14.30 -15.66
C ALA A 160 -9.84 12.86 -16.14
N GLU A 161 -8.85 12.65 -16.99
CA GLU A 161 -8.34 11.32 -17.33
C GLU A 161 -7.42 10.87 -16.23
N ILE A 162 -7.85 9.85 -15.47
CA ILE A 162 -7.15 9.39 -14.27
C ILE A 162 -6.39 8.10 -14.57
N SER A 163 -5.08 8.09 -14.27
CA SER A 163 -4.19 6.95 -14.33
C SER A 163 -3.65 6.63 -12.95
N ILE A 164 -3.70 5.37 -12.56
CA ILE A 164 -3.16 4.88 -11.28
C ILE A 164 -1.84 4.12 -11.44
N GLY A 165 -1.29 4.11 -12.65
CA GLY A 165 -0.01 3.46 -12.98
C GLY A 165 -0.16 1.99 -13.39
N TYR A 166 -1.34 1.39 -13.29
CA TYR A 166 -1.69 0.06 -13.78
C TYR A 166 -3.17 -0.02 -14.14
N GLY A 167 -3.55 -1.01 -14.95
CA GLY A 167 -4.91 -1.18 -15.44
C GLY A 167 -5.31 -0.11 -16.47
N ALA A 168 -6.61 0.01 -16.72
CA ALA A 168 -7.15 0.97 -17.68
C ALA A 168 -7.28 2.37 -17.06
N ASN A 169 -6.99 3.41 -17.85
CA ASN A 169 -7.32 4.76 -17.47
C ASN A 169 -8.84 4.96 -17.51
N PHE A 170 -9.34 5.84 -16.68
CA PHE A 170 -10.77 6.18 -16.64
C PHE A 170 -10.96 7.69 -16.60
N LYS A 171 -12.13 8.15 -17.02
CA LYS A 171 -12.48 9.56 -17.05
C LYS A 171 -13.54 9.87 -16.00
N LYS A 172 -13.22 10.77 -15.06
CA LYS A 172 -14.12 11.15 -13.95
C LYS A 172 -13.86 12.58 -13.51
N SER A 173 -14.94 13.22 -13.02
CA SER A 173 -14.85 14.44 -12.24
C SER A 173 -14.78 14.11 -10.76
N ILE A 174 -14.01 14.88 -10.01
CA ILE A 174 -13.91 14.77 -8.55
C ILE A 174 -13.83 16.16 -7.95
N ALA A 175 -14.83 16.53 -7.14
CA ALA A 175 -14.90 17.82 -6.50
C ALA A 175 -13.89 17.94 -5.34
N ASN A 176 -13.56 19.17 -4.97
CA ASN A 176 -12.77 19.40 -3.75
C ASN A 176 -13.55 18.95 -2.50
N GLY A 177 -12.91 18.17 -1.63
CA GLY A 177 -13.52 17.56 -0.44
C GLY A 177 -14.24 16.24 -0.71
N GLU A 178 -14.32 15.79 -1.97
CA GLU A 178 -15.01 14.56 -2.36
C GLU A 178 -14.15 13.32 -2.11
N ILE A 179 -14.81 12.22 -1.73
CA ILE A 179 -14.26 10.87 -1.74
C ILE A 179 -15.02 10.07 -2.79
N LEU A 180 -14.31 9.64 -3.84
CA LEU A 180 -14.84 8.83 -4.92
C LEU A 180 -14.36 7.38 -4.76
N GLU A 181 -15.30 6.42 -4.69
CA GLU A 181 -14.99 4.99 -4.69
C GLU A 181 -15.40 4.37 -6.03
N MET A 182 -14.48 3.62 -6.63
CA MET A 182 -14.72 2.95 -7.90
C MET A 182 -14.27 1.50 -7.83
N LEU A 183 -15.10 0.60 -8.35
CA LEU A 183 -14.72 -0.78 -8.57
C LEU A 183 -13.73 -0.81 -9.75
N SER A 184 -12.46 -1.06 -9.47
CA SER A 184 -11.43 -1.16 -10.51
C SER A 184 -11.32 -2.58 -11.07
N GLU A 185 -11.62 -3.60 -10.25
CA GLU A 185 -11.55 -4.99 -10.66
C GLU A 185 -12.47 -5.87 -9.81
N ARG A 186 -13.05 -6.91 -10.44
CA ARG A 186 -13.80 -7.98 -9.77
C ARG A 186 -13.39 -9.32 -10.31
N ILE A 187 -13.03 -10.23 -9.42
CA ILE A 187 -12.63 -11.60 -9.75
C ILE A 187 -13.52 -12.53 -8.94
N ASP A 188 -14.26 -13.37 -9.64
CA ASP A 188 -15.14 -14.36 -9.02
C ASP A 188 -14.49 -15.74 -9.01
N GLY A 189 -14.59 -16.43 -7.87
CA GLY A 189 -14.10 -17.79 -7.70
C GLY A 189 -12.59 -17.92 -7.63
N ALA A 190 -11.88 -16.92 -7.10
CA ALA A 190 -10.47 -17.04 -6.80
C ALA A 190 -10.23 -18.12 -5.74
N PRO A 191 -9.44 -19.17 -6.00
CA PRO A 191 -9.19 -20.23 -5.04
C PRO A 191 -8.43 -19.73 -3.83
N ILE A 192 -8.80 -20.25 -2.66
CA ILE A 192 -8.13 -19.97 -1.39
C ILE A 192 -7.77 -21.26 -0.67
N ASN A 193 -6.64 -21.22 0.02
CA ASN A 193 -6.27 -22.24 0.99
C ASN A 193 -6.42 -21.67 2.40
N LYS A 194 -7.17 -22.36 3.24
CA LYS A 194 -7.34 -22.01 4.65
C LYS A 194 -6.27 -22.72 5.47
N VAL A 195 -5.33 -21.96 6.02
CA VAL A 195 -4.13 -22.50 6.68
C VAL A 195 -4.00 -21.97 8.11
N LEU A 196 -3.90 -22.87 9.06
CA LEU A 196 -3.51 -22.57 10.42
C LEU A 196 -1.97 -22.49 10.47
N THR A 197 -1.43 -21.39 10.92
CA THR A 197 0.03 -21.22 10.99
C THR A 197 0.47 -21.09 12.43
N TRP A 198 1.22 -22.07 12.89
CA TRP A 198 1.88 -22.04 14.18
C TRP A 198 3.36 -21.69 13.96
N ASP A 199 3.86 -20.72 14.70
CA ASP A 199 5.23 -20.22 14.56
C ASP A 199 5.88 -20.19 15.95
N SER A 200 6.92 -20.99 16.13
CA SER A 200 7.61 -21.12 17.41
C SER A 200 8.23 -19.81 17.91
N ALA A 201 8.58 -18.88 17.02
CA ALA A 201 9.11 -17.56 17.42
C ALA A 201 8.06 -16.63 18.05
N GLN A 202 6.78 -16.88 17.81
CA GLN A 202 5.68 -16.09 18.39
C GLN A 202 5.21 -16.60 19.73
N LEU A 203 5.75 -17.72 20.18
CA LEU A 203 5.41 -18.31 21.47
C LEU A 203 6.26 -17.70 22.59
N PRO A 204 5.77 -17.71 23.86
CA PRO A 204 6.63 -17.45 25.00
C PRO A 204 7.84 -18.40 25.01
N TRP A 205 8.94 -17.94 25.59
CA TRP A 205 10.20 -18.66 25.64
C TRP A 205 10.13 -20.08 26.30
N ASP A 206 9.08 -20.38 27.03
CA ASP A 206 8.93 -21.71 27.67
C ASP A 206 8.44 -22.76 26.65
N PRO A 207 9.31 -23.68 26.17
CA PRO A 207 8.92 -24.70 25.20
C PRO A 207 7.98 -25.76 25.78
N GLU A 208 7.80 -25.79 27.10
CA GLU A 208 6.89 -26.70 27.81
C GLU A 208 5.51 -26.07 28.01
N TYR A 209 5.39 -24.75 27.75
CA TYR A 209 4.14 -24.03 27.96
C TYR A 209 3.08 -24.42 26.94
N GLU A 210 1.93 -24.75 27.44
CA GLU A 210 0.77 -25.08 26.61
C GLU A 210 -0.06 -23.84 26.30
N HIS A 211 -0.11 -23.42 25.03
CA HIS A 211 -0.93 -22.31 24.57
C HIS A 211 -2.39 -22.70 24.42
N THR A 212 -3.16 -22.60 25.49
CA THR A 212 -4.59 -22.88 25.48
C THR A 212 -5.47 -21.66 25.26
N THR A 213 -4.94 -20.44 25.45
CA THR A 213 -5.75 -19.21 25.51
C THR A 213 -5.71 -18.36 24.24
N VAL A 214 -4.71 -18.52 23.40
CA VAL A 214 -4.47 -17.59 22.26
C VAL A 214 -4.84 -18.21 20.94
N GLY A 215 -5.29 -19.33 20.70
CA GLY A 215 -5.60 -19.92 19.39
C GLY A 215 -4.43 -19.82 18.39
N ILE A 216 -4.52 -20.54 17.31
CA ILE A 216 -3.50 -20.53 16.25
C ILE A 216 -3.93 -19.55 15.16
N PRO A 217 -3.05 -18.63 14.71
CA PRO A 217 -3.37 -17.71 13.60
C PRO A 217 -3.87 -18.46 12.38
N LEU A 218 -4.98 -17.98 11.83
CA LEU A 218 -5.68 -18.58 10.70
C LEU A 218 -5.62 -17.62 9.51
N TYR A 219 -5.17 -18.13 8.36
CA TYR A 219 -4.99 -17.34 7.15
C TYR A 219 -5.78 -17.91 5.98
N TYR A 220 -6.29 -17.01 5.13
CA TYR A 220 -6.54 -17.32 3.74
C TYR A 220 -5.26 -17.04 2.95
N VAL A 221 -4.79 -18.06 2.24
CA VAL A 221 -3.63 -17.98 1.35
C VAL A 221 -4.13 -18.00 -0.09
N LEU A 222 -3.82 -16.94 -0.83
CA LEU A 222 -4.14 -16.78 -2.24
C LEU A 222 -2.82 -16.68 -3.02
N LYS A 223 -2.78 -17.21 -4.22
CA LYS A 223 -1.65 -17.00 -5.11
C LYS A 223 -2.02 -15.97 -6.18
N ASN A 224 -1.17 -14.98 -6.38
CA ASN A 224 -1.39 -13.96 -7.41
C ASN A 224 -0.90 -14.45 -8.77
N ASP A 225 -1.61 -15.42 -9.36
CA ASP A 225 -1.27 -16.02 -10.65
C ASP A 225 -2.48 -16.14 -11.59
N THR A 226 -2.26 -16.60 -12.80
CA THR A 226 -3.31 -16.78 -13.81
C THR A 226 -4.32 -17.85 -13.42
N ALA A 227 -3.92 -18.89 -12.67
CA ALA A 227 -4.80 -19.96 -12.23
C ALA A 227 -5.83 -19.45 -11.21
N SER A 228 -5.42 -18.52 -10.35
CA SER A 228 -6.30 -17.83 -9.39
C SER A 228 -7.10 -16.69 -10.03
N LYS A 229 -6.83 -16.35 -11.29
CA LYS A 229 -7.37 -15.20 -12.02
C LYS A 229 -6.92 -13.83 -11.44
N LEU A 230 -6.07 -13.82 -10.42
CA LEU A 230 -5.51 -12.61 -9.81
C LEU A 230 -4.28 -12.07 -10.56
N GLY A 231 -3.57 -12.90 -11.29
CA GLY A 231 -2.24 -12.66 -11.86
C GLY A 231 -2.14 -11.67 -13.01
N ALA A 232 -3.13 -10.80 -13.22
CA ALA A 232 -3.08 -9.79 -14.27
C ALA A 232 -2.06 -8.67 -13.97
N HIS A 233 -1.83 -8.36 -12.70
CA HIS A 233 -0.89 -7.33 -12.24
C HIS A 233 -0.48 -7.56 -10.78
N THR A 234 0.52 -6.79 -10.33
CA THR A 234 0.93 -6.76 -8.93
C THR A 234 -0.21 -6.21 -8.06
N LEU A 235 -0.56 -6.92 -6.99
CA LEU A 235 -1.48 -6.38 -5.98
C LEU A 235 -0.78 -5.31 -5.16
N LEU A 236 -1.38 -4.14 -5.10
CA LEU A 236 -0.83 -3.01 -4.37
C LEU A 236 -1.17 -3.09 -2.86
N PRO A 237 -0.37 -2.44 -2.01
CA PRO A 237 -0.70 -2.34 -0.60
C PRO A 237 -2.07 -1.68 -0.37
N GLY A 238 -2.87 -2.28 0.50
CA GLY A 238 -4.19 -1.76 0.81
C GLY A 238 -4.92 -2.59 1.86
N LYS A 239 -5.98 -2.03 2.44
CA LYS A 239 -6.79 -2.71 3.44
C LYS A 239 -7.74 -3.71 2.79
N ALA A 240 -7.70 -4.98 3.22
CA ALA A 240 -8.65 -6.01 2.84
C ALA A 240 -9.68 -6.26 3.95
N ARG A 241 -10.97 -6.21 3.60
CA ARG A 241 -12.06 -6.64 4.47
C ARG A 241 -12.60 -7.98 3.98
N LEU A 242 -12.64 -8.93 4.90
CA LEU A 242 -12.98 -10.32 4.61
C LEU A 242 -14.36 -10.65 5.15
N PHE A 243 -15.14 -11.30 4.30
CA PHE A 243 -16.50 -11.72 4.60
C PHE A 243 -16.67 -13.18 4.23
N LEU A 244 -17.59 -13.86 4.91
CA LEU A 244 -18.03 -15.21 4.61
C LEU A 244 -19.50 -15.17 4.20
N LYS A 245 -19.85 -15.75 3.07
CA LYS A 245 -21.27 -15.92 2.69
C LYS A 245 -21.98 -16.80 3.70
N THR A 246 -23.10 -16.32 4.20
CA THR A 246 -24.00 -17.09 5.07
C THR A 246 -25.22 -17.52 4.29
N LYS A 247 -25.67 -18.77 4.50
CA LYS A 247 -26.97 -19.21 4.01
C LYS A 247 -28.01 -18.68 4.98
N GLU A 248 -28.85 -17.77 4.54
CA GLU A 248 -30.04 -17.39 5.30
C GLU A 248 -31.07 -18.50 5.14
N THR A 249 -31.35 -19.18 6.24
CA THR A 249 -32.53 -20.09 6.31
C THR A 249 -33.72 -19.22 6.71
N SER A 250 -34.72 -19.08 5.82
CA SER A 250 -35.95 -18.40 6.19
C SER A 250 -36.69 -19.22 7.24
N THR A 251 -37.30 -18.55 8.21
CA THR A 251 -38.16 -19.17 9.23
C THR A 251 -39.39 -19.86 8.65
N ASP A 252 -39.72 -19.62 7.38
CA ASP A 252 -40.92 -20.13 6.69
C ASP A 252 -40.65 -21.31 5.73
N GLY A 253 -39.44 -21.91 5.78
CA GLY A 253 -39.11 -23.12 5.02
C GLY A 253 -38.88 -22.93 3.52
N GLU A 254 -39.01 -21.72 2.99
CA GLU A 254 -38.65 -21.40 1.62
C GLU A 254 -37.22 -20.84 1.60
N ALA A 255 -36.32 -21.47 0.83
CA ALA A 255 -34.95 -21.02 0.64
C ALA A 255 -34.94 -19.66 -0.08
N LYS A 256 -34.86 -18.56 0.67
CA LYS A 256 -34.58 -17.26 0.06
C LYS A 256 -33.13 -17.26 -0.45
N THR A 257 -32.98 -16.92 -1.72
CA THR A 257 -31.69 -16.89 -2.46
C THR A 257 -30.79 -15.69 -2.10
N GLU A 258 -31.16 -14.92 -1.09
CA GLU A 258 -30.32 -13.83 -0.62
C GLU A 258 -29.29 -14.33 0.41
N SER A 259 -28.06 -14.53 -0.04
CA SER A 259 -26.95 -14.88 0.86
C SER A 259 -26.45 -13.61 1.55
N GLY A 260 -26.65 -13.50 2.86
CA GLY A 260 -25.95 -12.52 3.70
C GLY A 260 -24.44 -12.77 3.65
N ALA A 261 -23.67 -11.79 4.09
CA ALA A 261 -22.22 -11.93 4.26
C ALA A 261 -21.84 -11.50 5.68
N ALA A 262 -21.31 -12.43 6.47
CA ALA A 262 -20.78 -12.15 7.79
C ALA A 262 -19.35 -11.58 7.67
N PHE A 263 -19.06 -10.52 8.39
CA PHE A 263 -17.68 -10.00 8.51
C PHE A 263 -16.86 -10.99 9.36
N ILE A 264 -15.72 -11.44 8.83
CA ILE A 264 -14.84 -12.41 9.49
C ILE A 264 -13.46 -11.82 9.88
N GLY A 265 -13.09 -10.67 9.32
CA GLY A 265 -11.84 -10.01 9.68
C GLY A 265 -11.41 -8.94 8.70
N GLU A 266 -10.36 -8.23 9.08
CA GLU A 266 -9.65 -7.33 8.17
C GLU A 266 -8.14 -7.52 8.33
N ASP A 267 -7.41 -7.35 7.23
CA ASP A 267 -5.96 -7.42 7.20
C ASP A 267 -5.41 -6.46 6.15
N TRP A 268 -4.11 -6.34 6.10
CA TRP A 268 -3.42 -5.48 5.15
C TRP A 268 -2.79 -6.29 4.01
N VAL A 269 -3.25 -6.05 2.78
CA VAL A 269 -2.59 -6.59 1.59
C VAL A 269 -1.22 -5.92 1.47
N THR A 270 -0.17 -6.71 1.48
CA THR A 270 1.18 -6.25 1.18
C THR A 270 1.40 -6.22 -0.33
N LEU A 271 2.44 -5.51 -0.79
CA LEU A 271 2.83 -5.55 -2.20
C LEU A 271 3.06 -7.00 -2.63
N THR A 272 2.17 -7.53 -3.48
CA THR A 272 2.21 -8.94 -3.89
C THR A 272 2.39 -9.03 -5.41
N PRO A 273 3.63 -9.26 -5.89
CA PRO A 273 3.92 -9.46 -7.31
C PRO A 273 3.20 -10.67 -7.90
N ILE A 274 3.18 -10.74 -9.23
CA ILE A 274 2.69 -11.94 -9.94
C ILE A 274 3.51 -13.17 -9.49
N ASP A 275 2.85 -14.33 -9.41
CA ASP A 275 3.36 -15.61 -8.91
C ASP A 275 3.75 -15.66 -7.43
N ARG A 276 3.40 -14.64 -6.65
CA ARG A 276 3.60 -14.62 -5.19
C ARG A 276 2.32 -14.90 -4.42
N GLU A 277 2.50 -15.41 -3.20
CA GLU A 277 1.42 -15.68 -2.27
C GLU A 277 1.05 -14.42 -1.48
N LEU A 278 -0.25 -14.19 -1.36
CA LEU A 278 -0.87 -13.26 -0.42
C LEU A 278 -1.44 -14.06 0.75
N LYS A 279 -1.12 -13.66 1.96
CA LYS A 279 -1.66 -14.22 3.19
C LYS A 279 -2.51 -13.18 3.89
N LEU A 280 -3.75 -13.51 4.18
CA LEU A 280 -4.69 -12.64 4.88
C LEU A 280 -5.13 -13.29 6.18
N ASN A 281 -4.84 -12.65 7.29
CA ASN A 281 -5.25 -13.10 8.61
C ASN A 281 -6.77 -12.94 8.77
N ILE A 282 -7.46 -14.03 9.11
CA ILE A 282 -8.90 -14.04 9.35
C ILE A 282 -9.24 -14.31 10.82
N GLY A 283 -8.25 -14.18 11.71
CA GLY A 283 -8.42 -14.41 13.14
C GLY A 283 -7.63 -15.60 13.65
N GLN A 284 -8.17 -16.28 14.65
CA GLN A 284 -7.51 -17.40 15.32
C GLN A 284 -8.40 -18.64 15.29
N GLY A 285 -7.82 -19.75 14.87
CA GLY A 285 -8.46 -21.06 14.92
C GLY A 285 -8.33 -21.66 16.31
N ARG A 286 -9.46 -21.79 17.02
CA ARG A 286 -9.50 -22.33 18.40
C ARG A 286 -9.70 -23.84 18.45
N ASP A 287 -10.06 -24.44 17.31
CA ASP A 287 -10.39 -25.85 17.19
C ASP A 287 -9.18 -26.74 16.82
N VAL A 288 -7.99 -26.17 16.77
CA VAL A 288 -6.73 -26.90 16.60
C VAL A 288 -5.79 -26.47 17.70
N LYS A 289 -5.22 -27.45 18.39
CA LYS A 289 -4.29 -27.26 19.49
C LYS A 289 -2.93 -27.81 19.10
N VAL A 290 -1.88 -27.05 19.34
CA VAL A 290 -0.49 -27.47 19.15
C VAL A 290 0.24 -27.38 20.48
N VAL A 291 0.93 -28.44 20.87
CA VAL A 291 1.77 -28.47 22.06
C VAL A 291 3.15 -28.93 21.65
N GLN A 292 4.14 -28.05 21.81
CA GLN A 292 5.55 -28.40 21.60
C GLN A 292 6.27 -28.62 22.93
N ARG A 293 7.15 -29.60 22.98
CA ARG A 293 8.05 -29.81 24.09
C ARG A 293 9.44 -30.13 23.59
N LYS A 294 10.45 -29.53 24.19
CA LYS A 294 11.84 -29.96 24.05
C LYS A 294 12.08 -31.10 25.02
N ILE A 295 12.23 -32.33 24.51
CA ILE A 295 12.37 -33.56 25.31
C ILE A 295 13.82 -33.93 25.55
N LYS A 296 14.77 -33.33 24.83
CA LYS A 296 16.22 -33.50 25.05
C LYS A 296 16.94 -32.19 24.77
N ASP A 297 17.91 -31.85 25.64
CA ASP A 297 18.82 -30.71 25.47
C ASP A 297 20.15 -31.07 26.10
N GLU A 298 21.09 -31.57 25.31
CA GLU A 298 22.34 -32.14 25.81
C GLU A 298 23.53 -31.44 25.14
N ARG A 299 24.45 -30.93 25.97
CA ARG A 299 25.70 -30.36 25.49
C ARG A 299 26.72 -31.48 25.24
N VAL A 300 27.22 -31.54 24.03
CA VAL A 300 28.22 -32.47 23.56
C VAL A 300 29.43 -31.74 22.98
N ASN A 301 30.54 -32.40 22.75
CA ASN A 301 31.75 -31.84 22.15
C ASN A 301 32.23 -30.55 22.84
N LEU A 302 32.32 -30.56 24.17
CA LEU A 302 32.69 -29.39 24.98
C LEU A 302 34.10 -28.92 24.67
N ARG A 303 34.24 -27.62 24.32
CA ARG A 303 35.52 -26.96 24.07
C ARG A 303 35.81 -25.98 25.19
N ARG A 304 37.06 -26.10 25.73
CA ARG A 304 37.50 -25.32 26.89
C ARG A 304 38.61 -24.39 26.53
N ASN A 305 38.67 -23.24 27.20
CA ASN A 305 39.78 -22.29 27.10
C ASN A 305 40.97 -22.71 27.99
N ASN A 306 42.05 -21.94 28.00
CA ASN A 306 43.25 -22.20 28.79
C ASN A 306 42.98 -22.17 30.30
N SER A 307 41.90 -21.59 30.77
CA SER A 307 41.45 -21.57 32.17
C SER A 307 40.49 -22.71 32.49
N ASN A 308 40.40 -23.72 31.63
CA ASN A 308 39.51 -24.88 31.77
C ASN A 308 37.99 -24.55 31.79
N GLN A 309 37.58 -23.35 31.35
CA GLN A 309 36.18 -22.96 31.25
C GLN A 309 35.59 -23.40 29.90
N ILE A 310 34.35 -23.89 29.90
CA ILE A 310 33.63 -24.24 28.67
C ILE A 310 33.27 -22.93 27.94
N VAL A 311 33.79 -22.77 26.76
CA VAL A 311 33.55 -21.57 25.91
C VAL A 311 32.69 -21.86 24.71
N MET A 312 32.62 -23.13 24.29
CA MET A 312 31.86 -23.57 23.13
C MET A 312 31.49 -25.05 23.28
N TRP A 313 30.38 -25.44 22.71
CA TRP A 313 29.92 -26.82 22.67
C TRP A 313 29.05 -27.05 21.44
N ASP A 314 28.74 -28.28 21.13
CA ASP A 314 27.64 -28.63 20.25
C ASP A 314 26.44 -29.04 21.12
N ASN A 315 25.21 -28.86 20.59
CA ASN A 315 24.00 -29.16 21.35
C ASN A 315 23.10 -30.16 20.60
N ASP A 316 22.76 -31.26 21.25
CA ASP A 316 21.78 -32.23 20.75
C ASP A 316 20.42 -31.93 21.35
N GLU A 317 19.49 -31.50 20.50
CA GLU A 317 18.14 -31.12 20.89
C GLU A 317 17.12 -32.07 20.26
N SER A 318 16.13 -32.50 21.02
CA SER A 318 15.00 -33.28 20.51
C SER A 318 13.69 -32.62 20.87
N TYR A 319 12.82 -32.53 19.90
CA TYR A 319 11.51 -31.89 20.03
C TYR A 319 10.40 -32.88 19.73
N LYS A 320 9.29 -32.72 20.45
CA LYS A 320 8.02 -33.41 20.21
C LYS A 320 6.92 -32.40 20.09
N ILE A 321 6.17 -32.43 18.99
CA ILE A 321 5.00 -31.60 18.74
C ILE A 321 3.78 -32.51 18.66
N GLU A 322 2.79 -32.24 19.50
CA GLU A 322 1.51 -32.92 19.51
C GLU A 322 0.42 -31.96 18.99
N ILE A 323 -0.35 -32.42 18.00
CA ILE A 323 -1.34 -31.61 17.34
C ILE A 323 -2.69 -32.30 17.36
N GLU A 324 -3.70 -31.60 17.87
CA GLU A 324 -5.08 -32.09 17.98
C GLU A 324 -6.01 -31.24 17.11
N ASN A 325 -6.84 -31.89 16.32
CA ASN A 325 -7.89 -31.26 15.53
C ASN A 325 -9.26 -31.65 16.08
N PHE A 326 -9.95 -30.70 16.68
CA PHE A 326 -11.30 -30.85 17.24
C PHE A 326 -12.42 -30.61 16.23
N LYS A 327 -12.07 -30.21 14.99
CA LYS A 327 -13.05 -30.00 13.92
C LYS A 327 -13.56 -31.34 13.39
N ASN A 328 -14.79 -31.32 12.90
CA ASN A 328 -15.38 -32.44 12.14
C ASN A 328 -14.91 -32.50 10.67
N THR A 329 -13.98 -31.64 10.28
CA THR A 329 -13.34 -31.58 8.97
C THR A 329 -11.82 -31.63 9.10
N GLU A 330 -11.13 -32.00 8.04
CA GLU A 330 -9.68 -31.90 8.00
C GLU A 330 -9.18 -30.45 8.22
N ALA A 331 -7.98 -30.31 8.72
CA ALA A 331 -7.34 -29.02 8.94
C ALA A 331 -5.92 -29.01 8.36
N HIS A 332 -5.61 -27.96 7.59
CA HIS A 332 -4.25 -27.72 7.10
C HIS A 332 -3.49 -26.87 8.10
N VAL A 333 -2.37 -27.39 8.58
CA VAL A 333 -1.53 -26.75 9.58
C VAL A 333 -0.12 -26.60 9.03
N LYS A 334 0.40 -25.39 9.10
CA LYS A 334 1.79 -25.05 8.84
C LYS A 334 2.50 -24.79 10.15
N LEU A 335 3.55 -25.55 10.43
CA LEU A 335 4.43 -25.32 11.56
C LEU A 335 5.70 -24.65 11.05
N ILE A 336 6.11 -23.56 11.70
CA ILE A 336 7.34 -22.82 11.40
C ILE A 336 8.25 -22.93 12.62
N GLU A 337 9.44 -23.46 12.40
CA GLU A 337 10.46 -23.66 13.42
C GLU A 337 11.69 -22.81 13.13
N HIS A 338 12.29 -22.28 14.19
CA HIS A 338 13.47 -21.44 14.12
C HIS A 338 14.64 -22.11 14.86
N ALA A 339 15.74 -22.30 14.15
CA ALA A 339 16.97 -22.88 14.69
C ALA A 339 18.16 -21.94 14.41
N PRO A 340 18.50 -21.04 15.35
CA PRO A 340 19.59 -20.08 15.16
C PRO A 340 20.96 -20.76 15.14
N GLY A 341 21.91 -20.21 14.38
CA GLY A 341 23.27 -20.72 14.25
C GLY A 341 23.39 -21.83 13.21
N TYR A 342 24.45 -22.64 13.34
CA TYR A 342 24.67 -23.80 12.48
C TYR A 342 23.99 -25.02 13.07
N TRP A 343 23.16 -25.69 12.28
CA TRP A 343 22.43 -26.86 12.71
C TRP A 343 22.25 -27.89 11.59
N GLN A 344 22.06 -29.12 11.98
CA GLN A 344 21.72 -30.24 11.10
C GLN A 344 20.52 -30.98 11.67
N MET A 345 19.58 -31.35 10.81
CA MET A 345 18.49 -32.25 11.16
C MET A 345 19.03 -33.69 11.21
N THR A 346 19.05 -34.32 12.39
CA THR A 346 19.58 -35.68 12.57
C THR A 346 18.51 -36.75 12.59
N ALA A 347 17.27 -36.40 12.95
CA ALA A 347 16.11 -37.26 12.84
C ALA A 347 14.85 -36.44 12.58
N ASN A 348 13.90 -36.99 11.82
CA ASN A 348 12.65 -36.36 11.45
C ASN A 348 11.60 -37.46 11.19
N SER A 349 10.48 -37.40 11.91
CA SER A 349 9.39 -38.37 11.76
C SER A 349 8.49 -38.09 10.52
N HIS A 350 8.54 -36.89 9.93
CA HIS A 350 7.71 -36.47 8.82
C HIS A 350 8.58 -35.83 7.70
N PRO A 351 9.48 -36.60 7.07
CA PRO A 351 10.43 -36.07 6.09
C PRO A 351 9.76 -35.51 4.84
N ASP A 352 8.63 -36.08 4.41
CA ASP A 352 7.92 -35.65 3.19
C ASP A 352 7.19 -34.31 3.36
N GLN A 353 6.85 -33.96 4.58
CA GLN A 353 6.19 -32.70 4.94
C GLN A 353 7.18 -31.60 5.36
N TYR A 354 8.46 -31.96 5.49
CA TYR A 354 9.54 -31.07 5.92
C TYR A 354 10.09 -30.26 4.74
N LYS A 355 10.33 -28.98 4.99
CA LYS A 355 11.01 -28.10 4.05
C LYS A 355 11.95 -27.14 4.75
N LYS A 356 13.23 -27.18 4.42
CA LYS A 356 14.17 -26.16 4.85
C LYS A 356 13.92 -24.88 4.07
N LYS A 357 13.59 -23.79 4.75
CA LYS A 357 13.26 -22.50 4.15
C LYS A 357 14.51 -21.67 3.87
N ASP A 358 15.35 -21.57 4.89
CA ASP A 358 16.61 -20.83 4.85
C ASP A 358 17.61 -21.43 5.87
N ALA A 359 18.68 -20.68 6.19
CA ALA A 359 19.71 -21.11 7.12
C ALA A 359 19.19 -21.33 8.57
N PHE A 360 18.13 -20.63 8.95
CA PHE A 360 17.66 -20.54 10.33
C PHE A 360 16.23 -21.03 10.51
N THR A 361 15.51 -21.31 9.41
CA THR A 361 14.08 -21.60 9.41
C THR A 361 13.77 -22.86 8.62
N PHE A 362 12.93 -23.71 9.19
CA PHE A 362 12.31 -24.82 8.49
C PHE A 362 10.81 -24.91 8.80
N GLU A 363 10.07 -25.58 7.97
CA GLU A 363 8.62 -25.67 8.08
C GLU A 363 8.12 -27.09 7.81
N TYR A 364 6.96 -27.39 8.40
CA TYR A 364 6.17 -28.58 8.11
C TYR A 364 4.79 -28.17 7.62
N GLU A 365 4.31 -28.81 6.57
CA GLU A 365 2.94 -28.65 6.07
C GLU A 365 2.18 -29.96 6.30
N LEU A 366 1.21 -29.93 7.20
CA LEU A 366 0.46 -31.10 7.66
C LEU A 366 -1.02 -30.96 7.33
N THR A 367 -1.64 -32.08 6.93
CA THR A 367 -3.09 -32.22 6.85
C THR A 367 -3.55 -33.11 7.99
N LEU A 368 -4.28 -32.52 8.93
CA LEU A 368 -4.79 -33.22 10.11
C LEU A 368 -6.17 -33.84 9.78
N PRO A 369 -6.39 -35.12 10.07
CA PRO A 369 -7.71 -35.71 9.93
C PRO A 369 -8.75 -35.03 10.83
N ALA A 370 -10.03 -35.12 10.46
CA ALA A 370 -11.12 -34.67 11.30
C ALA A 370 -11.12 -35.41 12.65
N LEU A 371 -11.42 -34.71 13.75
CA LEU A 371 -11.55 -35.25 15.10
C LEU A 371 -10.32 -36.08 15.55
N SER A 372 -9.10 -35.65 15.12
CA SER A 372 -7.85 -36.31 15.51
C SER A 372 -7.38 -35.80 16.86
N THR A 373 -7.98 -36.31 17.93
CA THR A 373 -7.72 -35.93 19.32
C THR A 373 -7.33 -37.15 20.21
N GLY A 374 -6.77 -36.90 21.36
CA GLY A 374 -6.37 -37.94 22.32
C GLY A 374 -5.35 -38.92 21.72
N GLU A 375 -5.70 -40.21 21.63
CA GLU A 375 -4.82 -41.24 21.05
C GLU A 375 -4.63 -41.08 19.53
N LYS A 376 -5.56 -40.40 18.83
CA LYS A 376 -5.52 -40.14 17.37
C LYS A 376 -4.80 -38.84 17.00
N LYS A 377 -4.25 -38.11 17.98
CA LYS A 377 -3.51 -36.88 17.74
C LYS A 377 -2.32 -37.11 16.81
N THR A 378 -2.01 -36.15 16.00
CA THR A 378 -0.79 -36.17 15.18
C THR A 378 0.40 -35.83 16.03
N THR A 379 1.43 -36.68 15.99
CA THR A 379 2.68 -36.47 16.75
C THR A 379 3.84 -36.34 15.78
N LEU A 380 4.51 -35.21 15.81
CA LEU A 380 5.71 -34.92 15.03
C LEU A 380 6.92 -34.86 15.98
N THR A 381 8.02 -35.53 15.61
CA THR A 381 9.27 -35.46 16.35
C THR A 381 10.42 -35.13 15.42
N PHE A 382 11.34 -34.29 15.88
CA PHE A 382 12.58 -34.02 15.16
C PHE A 382 13.76 -33.83 16.13
N GLN A 383 14.96 -34.01 15.61
CA GLN A 383 16.20 -33.82 16.35
C GLN A 383 17.12 -32.88 15.58
N LEU A 384 17.74 -31.96 16.31
CA LEU A 384 18.71 -30.99 15.79
C LEU A 384 20.06 -31.23 16.49
N HIS A 385 21.12 -31.29 15.70
CA HIS A 385 22.48 -31.14 16.16
C HIS A 385 22.94 -29.72 15.86
N ARG A 386 23.08 -28.89 16.89
CA ARG A 386 23.54 -27.50 16.75
C ARG A 386 25.04 -27.43 17.00
N ILE A 387 25.76 -26.78 16.12
CA ILE A 387 27.22 -26.78 16.08
C ILE A 387 27.75 -25.44 16.57
N ASN A 388 28.82 -25.44 17.37
CA ASN A 388 29.50 -24.24 17.85
C ASN A 388 28.61 -23.29 18.65
N VAL A 389 27.78 -23.79 19.52
CA VAL A 389 26.97 -22.98 20.44
C VAL A 389 27.91 -22.34 21.49
N GLN A 390 27.72 -21.07 21.74
CA GLN A 390 28.47 -20.26 22.71
C GLN A 390 27.52 -19.70 23.76
N ASN A 391 28.02 -19.44 24.97
CA ASN A 391 27.29 -18.55 25.89
C ASN A 391 27.14 -17.18 25.23
N GLN A 392 25.94 -16.86 24.79
CA GLN A 392 25.61 -15.49 24.49
C GLN A 392 25.40 -14.77 25.81
N GLU A 393 26.31 -13.89 26.20
CA GLU A 393 25.95 -12.90 27.21
C GLU A 393 24.73 -12.14 26.66
N PRO A 394 23.69 -11.90 27.48
CA PRO A 394 22.57 -11.09 27.03
C PRO A 394 23.12 -9.72 26.59
N SER A 395 23.08 -9.45 25.28
CA SER A 395 23.40 -8.12 24.79
C SER A 395 22.38 -7.16 25.38
N ASN A 396 22.80 -6.33 26.31
CA ASN A 396 22.07 -5.16 26.75
C ASN A 396 21.91 -4.22 25.55
N TYR A 397 20.77 -4.30 24.85
CA TYR A 397 20.25 -3.26 23.96
C TYR A 397 18.86 -2.86 24.44
#